data_37252fbca72da9f5eb97512aa435cd8e
#
_entry.id   37252fbca72da9f5eb97512aa435cd8e
#
_cell.length_a   1.000
_cell.length_b   1.000
_cell.length_c   1.000
_cell.angle_alpha   90.00
_cell.angle_beta   90.00
_cell.angle_gamma   90.00
#
_symmetry.space_group_name_H-M   'P 1'
#
loop_
_entity.id
_entity.type
_entity.pdbx_description
1 polymer ?
#
loop_
_entity_poly.entity_id
_entity_poly.type
_entity_poly.pdbx_seq_one_letter_code
_entity_poly.pdbx_strand_id
1 'polypeptide(L)'
;MAKKSSLLVISLVLLTACSSASIEDYDKTTPELNLRSFFDGKLTAAGIVQDFSGTVTRKFIVTMEASWQGNKGVINEWFIYDDGEKQTRIWHITDLGNGQYEGTANDILGTATGEARGSALRWAYDMILEVDDSEYEVHFDDWMFLVDESTIINKSDIIKFGVTVAQVTLVISKE
;
A
#
# COMPACT_ATOMS: atom_id res chain seq x y z
N MET A 1 -16.21 -69.15 7.70
CA MET A 1 -15.55 -68.13 6.78
C MET A 1 -16.08 -66.77 7.15
N ALA A 2 -15.32 -65.96 7.92
CA ALA A 2 -15.72 -64.62 8.36
C ALA A 2 -15.13 -63.58 7.40
N LYS A 3 -15.99 -62.81 6.72
CA LYS A 3 -15.63 -61.68 5.86
C LYS A 3 -15.27 -60.49 6.76
N LYS A 4 -14.01 -60.06 6.75
CA LYS A 4 -13.55 -58.80 7.35
C LYS A 4 -13.88 -57.68 6.38
N SER A 5 -14.87 -56.82 6.73
CA SER A 5 -15.15 -55.57 6.02
C SER A 5 -14.17 -54.51 6.56
N SER A 6 -13.24 -54.08 5.71
CA SER A 6 -12.37 -52.92 6.00
C SER A 6 -13.14 -51.63 5.72
N LEU A 7 -13.44 -50.88 6.77
CA LEU A 7 -13.97 -49.51 6.66
C LEU A 7 -12.79 -48.57 6.31
N LEU A 8 -12.81 -48.03 5.09
CA LEU A 8 -11.89 -46.99 4.63
C LEU A 8 -12.40 -45.63 5.15
N VAL A 9 -11.78 -45.08 6.19
CA VAL A 9 -12.08 -43.73 6.68
C VAL A 9 -11.34 -42.73 5.80
N ILE A 10 -12.09 -42.08 4.90
CA ILE A 10 -11.57 -40.96 4.09
C ILE A 10 -11.57 -39.73 4.99
N SER A 11 -10.38 -39.33 5.45
CA SER A 11 -10.16 -38.07 6.19
C SER A 11 -10.25 -36.91 5.20
N LEU A 12 -11.34 -36.13 5.25
CA LEU A 12 -11.53 -34.92 4.46
C LEU A 12 -10.70 -33.79 5.12
N VAL A 13 -9.52 -33.49 4.57
CA VAL A 13 -8.71 -32.36 4.98
C VAL A 13 -9.38 -31.08 4.44
N LEU A 14 -10.03 -30.34 5.33
CA LEU A 14 -10.52 -28.98 5.05
C LEU A 14 -9.32 -28.06 4.91
N LEU A 15 -8.95 -27.74 3.67
CA LEU A 15 -8.03 -26.65 3.36
C LEU A 15 -8.75 -25.32 3.67
N THR A 16 -8.50 -24.76 4.84
CA THR A 16 -8.86 -23.36 5.14
C THR A 16 -7.99 -22.48 4.26
N ALA A 17 -8.54 -21.99 3.16
CA ALA A 17 -7.90 -20.95 2.38
C ALA A 17 -7.78 -19.69 3.26
N CYS A 18 -6.57 -19.23 3.57
CA CYS A 18 -6.37 -17.89 4.11
C CYS A 18 -6.79 -16.90 3.01
N SER A 19 -7.98 -16.32 3.16
CA SER A 19 -8.41 -15.21 2.31
C SER A 19 -7.67 -13.96 2.79
N SER A 20 -6.94 -13.30 1.90
CA SER A 20 -6.45 -11.94 2.13
C SER A 20 -7.65 -10.99 2.15
N ALA A 21 -7.52 -9.86 2.87
CA ALA A 21 -8.52 -8.80 2.85
C ALA A 21 -8.72 -8.27 1.42
N SER A 22 -9.96 -7.96 1.10
CA SER A 22 -10.35 -7.34 -0.17
C SER A 22 -10.85 -5.93 0.08
N ILE A 23 -10.80 -5.07 -0.92
CA ILE A 23 -11.21 -3.66 -0.75
C ILE A 23 -12.72 -3.55 -0.47
N GLU A 24 -13.53 -4.49 -0.94
CA GLU A 24 -14.97 -4.58 -0.69
C GLU A 24 -15.32 -4.81 0.78
N ASP A 25 -14.40 -5.37 1.57
CA ASP A 25 -14.60 -5.56 3.02
C ASP A 25 -14.79 -4.23 3.76
N TYR A 26 -14.39 -3.12 3.12
CA TYR A 26 -14.44 -1.77 3.69
C TYR A 26 -15.64 -0.93 3.23
N ASP A 27 -16.54 -1.43 2.37
CA ASP A 27 -17.68 -0.69 1.77
C ASP A 27 -18.53 0.13 2.75
N LYS A 28 -18.58 -0.25 4.03
CA LYS A 28 -19.42 0.40 5.04
C LYS A 28 -18.65 1.00 6.20
N THR A 29 -17.34 1.06 6.08
CA THR A 29 -16.49 1.62 7.13
C THR A 29 -16.45 3.15 7.05
N THR A 30 -16.26 3.80 8.20
CA THR A 30 -16.20 5.25 8.33
C THR A 30 -15.01 5.66 9.19
N PRO A 31 -14.47 6.90 9.00
CA PRO A 31 -14.85 7.90 8.00
C PRO A 31 -14.51 7.45 6.56
N GLU A 32 -15.24 7.97 5.56
CA GLU A 32 -14.96 7.64 4.16
C GLU A 32 -13.67 8.33 3.68
N LEU A 33 -12.75 7.56 3.11
CA LEU A 33 -11.51 8.08 2.52
C LEU A 33 -11.78 8.64 1.13
N ASN A 34 -11.64 9.95 1.00
CA ASN A 34 -11.59 10.64 -0.27
C ASN A 34 -10.17 11.17 -0.50
N LEU A 35 -9.48 10.65 -1.51
CA LEU A 35 -8.08 10.97 -1.78
C LEU A 35 -7.86 12.47 -2.02
N ARG A 36 -8.78 13.14 -2.72
CA ARG A 36 -8.69 14.58 -3.00
C ARG A 36 -8.78 15.42 -1.73
N SER A 37 -9.72 15.10 -0.85
CA SER A 37 -9.92 15.90 0.37
C SER A 37 -8.82 15.64 1.41
N PHE A 38 -8.30 14.41 1.46
CA PHE A 38 -7.22 14.09 2.38
C PHE A 38 -5.88 14.67 1.88
N PHE A 39 -5.48 14.37 0.66
CA PHE A 39 -4.23 14.88 0.06
C PHE A 39 -4.47 16.23 -0.60
N ASP A 40 -4.79 17.25 0.19
CA ASP A 40 -4.88 18.64 -0.23
C ASP A 40 -4.22 19.53 0.81
N GLY A 41 -3.24 20.33 0.38
CA GLY A 41 -2.41 21.17 1.24
C GLY A 41 -1.15 20.45 1.72
N LYS A 42 -0.72 20.74 2.95
CA LYS A 42 0.50 20.20 3.55
C LYS A 42 0.20 18.97 4.38
N LEU A 43 1.07 17.98 4.25
CA LEU A 43 1.01 16.75 5.04
C LEU A 43 2.43 16.36 5.47
N THR A 44 2.51 15.57 6.52
CA THR A 44 3.75 14.94 6.97
C THR A 44 3.54 13.44 7.11
N ALA A 45 4.62 12.67 7.00
CA ALA A 45 4.59 11.25 7.35
C ALA A 45 5.88 10.82 8.05
N ALA A 46 5.76 9.77 8.84
CA ALA A 46 6.89 9.06 9.43
C ALA A 46 6.68 7.56 9.26
N GLY A 47 7.73 6.86 8.85
CA GLY A 47 7.63 5.45 8.50
C GLY A 47 8.88 4.65 8.74
N ILE A 48 8.70 3.33 8.60
CA ILE A 48 9.74 2.31 8.71
C ILE A 48 9.67 1.37 7.52
N VAL A 49 10.82 0.85 7.13
CA VAL A 49 10.94 -0.31 6.23
C VAL A 49 11.38 -1.51 7.05
N GLN A 50 10.70 -2.63 6.87
CA GLN A 50 11.02 -3.90 7.53
C GLN A 50 11.35 -4.95 6.48
N ASP A 51 12.35 -5.77 6.74
CA ASP A 51 12.64 -6.94 5.92
C ASP A 51 11.59 -8.06 6.15
N PHE A 52 11.71 -9.17 5.43
CA PHE A 52 10.81 -10.32 5.53
C PHE A 52 10.77 -10.96 6.93
N SER A 53 11.77 -10.71 7.78
CA SER A 53 11.82 -11.21 9.18
C SER A 53 11.11 -10.27 10.16
N GLY A 54 10.68 -9.07 9.69
CA GLY A 54 10.10 -8.01 10.51
C GLY A 54 11.14 -7.09 11.17
N THR A 55 12.43 -7.25 10.84
CA THR A 55 13.47 -6.35 11.34
C THR A 55 13.40 -5.00 10.65
N VAL A 56 13.41 -3.91 11.42
CA VAL A 56 13.44 -2.55 10.85
C VAL A 56 14.82 -2.29 10.25
N THR A 57 14.86 -2.07 8.94
CA THR A 57 16.10 -1.82 8.17
C THR A 57 16.33 -0.35 7.87
N ARG A 58 15.25 0.45 7.73
CA ARG A 58 15.32 1.90 7.49
C ARG A 58 14.16 2.61 8.21
N LYS A 59 14.39 3.87 8.54
CA LYS A 59 13.37 4.81 9.04
C LYS A 59 13.41 6.05 8.16
N PHE A 60 12.28 6.72 8.03
CA PHE A 60 12.21 7.93 7.23
C PHE A 60 11.10 8.86 7.69
N ILE A 61 11.25 10.13 7.35
CA ILE A 61 10.21 11.15 7.44
C ILE A 61 9.94 11.71 6.05
N VAL A 62 8.71 12.14 5.81
CA VAL A 62 8.30 12.75 4.55
C VAL A 62 7.57 14.05 4.84
N THR A 63 7.90 15.09 4.11
CA THR A 63 7.04 16.26 3.97
C THR A 63 6.36 16.20 2.62
N MET A 64 5.09 16.60 2.56
CA MET A 64 4.31 16.55 1.33
C MET A 64 3.58 17.86 1.10
N GLU A 65 3.47 18.25 -0.17
CA GLU A 65 2.57 19.30 -0.63
C GLU A 65 1.71 18.77 -1.76
N ALA A 66 0.40 18.80 -1.55
CA ALA A 66 -0.58 18.30 -2.49
C ALA A 66 -1.54 19.39 -2.95
N SER A 67 -1.95 19.33 -4.20
CA SER A 67 -2.94 20.26 -4.78
C SER A 67 -3.74 19.58 -5.87
N TRP A 68 -4.98 20.06 -6.05
CA TRP A 68 -5.89 19.52 -7.06
C TRP A 68 -6.45 20.60 -7.97
N GLN A 69 -6.54 20.25 -9.26
CA GLN A 69 -7.25 21.05 -10.28
C GLN A 69 -8.28 20.18 -10.98
N GLY A 70 -9.54 20.36 -10.66
CA GLY A 70 -10.60 19.49 -11.13
C GLY A 70 -10.40 18.06 -10.58
N ASN A 71 -10.26 17.09 -11.46
CA ASN A 71 -10.01 15.67 -11.08
C ASN A 71 -8.53 15.27 -11.17
N LYS A 72 -7.60 16.23 -11.33
CA LYS A 72 -6.16 15.97 -11.40
C LYS A 72 -5.47 16.52 -10.17
N GLY A 73 -4.69 15.67 -9.52
CA GLY A 73 -3.89 15.99 -8.35
C GLY A 73 -2.40 15.88 -8.62
N VAL A 74 -1.63 16.68 -7.90
CA VAL A 74 -0.17 16.57 -7.82
C VAL A 74 0.20 16.47 -6.34
N ILE A 75 0.99 15.47 -5.97
CA ILE A 75 1.55 15.33 -4.62
C ILE A 75 3.07 15.34 -4.77
N ASN A 76 3.71 16.33 -4.18
CA ASN A 76 5.17 16.41 -4.08
C ASN A 76 5.56 15.82 -2.73
N GLU A 77 6.51 14.90 -2.73
CA GLU A 77 7.01 14.20 -1.54
C GLU A 77 8.52 14.38 -1.43
N TRP A 78 9.00 14.76 -0.23
CA TRP A 78 10.42 14.89 0.11
C TRP A 78 10.72 13.95 1.27
N PHE A 79 11.52 12.93 1.00
CA PHE A 79 11.94 11.92 1.96
C PHE A 79 13.28 12.28 2.57
N ILE A 80 13.43 12.02 3.85
CA ILE A 80 14.70 12.04 4.57
C ILE A 80 14.79 10.72 5.35
N TYR A 81 15.79 9.94 5.01
CA TYR A 81 16.07 8.65 5.67
C TYR A 81 17.02 8.82 6.85
N ASP A 82 17.07 7.85 7.76
CA ASP A 82 17.90 7.86 8.96
C ASP A 82 19.42 7.76 8.68
N ASP A 83 19.81 7.32 7.48
CA ASP A 83 21.19 7.36 6.97
C ASP A 83 21.57 8.69 6.33
N GLY A 84 20.63 9.64 6.25
CA GLY A 84 20.80 10.97 5.67
C GLY A 84 20.53 11.04 4.15
N GLU A 85 20.19 9.93 3.51
CA GLU A 85 19.73 9.93 2.12
C GLU A 85 18.47 10.79 1.95
N LYS A 86 18.35 11.45 0.80
CA LYS A 86 17.18 12.26 0.44
C LYS A 86 16.65 11.82 -0.90
N GLN A 87 15.35 11.62 -0.98
CA GLN A 87 14.64 11.30 -2.21
C GLN A 87 13.47 12.24 -2.42
N THR A 88 13.03 12.35 -3.66
CA THR A 88 11.83 13.10 -4.03
C THR A 88 10.97 12.24 -4.95
N ARG A 89 9.65 12.27 -4.71
CA ARG A 89 8.66 11.66 -5.60
C ARG A 89 7.59 12.66 -5.92
N ILE A 90 7.14 12.67 -7.15
CA ILE A 90 6.04 13.53 -7.60
C ILE A 90 4.98 12.63 -8.21
N TRP A 91 3.86 12.51 -7.53
CA TRP A 91 2.68 11.85 -8.05
C TRP A 91 1.84 12.79 -8.89
N HIS A 92 1.43 12.31 -10.06
CA HIS A 92 0.36 12.89 -10.86
C HIS A 92 -0.82 11.93 -10.83
N ILE A 93 -1.90 12.31 -10.15
CA ILE A 93 -3.04 11.47 -9.88
C ILE A 93 -4.25 11.96 -10.69
N THR A 94 -5.05 11.04 -11.21
CA THR A 94 -6.33 11.30 -11.82
C THR A 94 -7.43 10.58 -11.04
N ASP A 95 -8.39 11.34 -10.52
CA ASP A 95 -9.63 10.81 -9.97
C ASP A 95 -10.58 10.46 -11.12
N LEU A 96 -10.86 9.16 -11.29
CA LEU A 96 -11.73 8.63 -12.34
C LEU A 96 -13.22 8.61 -11.91
N GLY A 97 -13.48 8.97 -10.64
CA GLY A 97 -14.80 8.87 -10.02
C GLY A 97 -15.06 7.48 -9.43
N ASN A 98 -16.12 7.40 -8.62
CA ASN A 98 -16.56 6.17 -7.97
C ASN A 98 -15.48 5.47 -7.12
N GLY A 99 -14.54 6.25 -6.53
CA GLY A 99 -13.45 5.71 -5.73
C GLY A 99 -12.30 5.10 -6.55
N GLN A 100 -12.29 5.25 -7.87
CA GLN A 100 -11.22 4.76 -8.73
C GLN A 100 -10.22 5.86 -9.06
N TYR A 101 -8.93 5.53 -9.01
CA TYR A 101 -7.84 6.45 -9.25
C TYR A 101 -6.76 5.82 -10.13
N GLU A 102 -6.07 6.65 -10.88
CA GLU A 102 -4.84 6.31 -11.59
C GLU A 102 -3.75 7.33 -11.26
N GLY A 103 -2.50 6.90 -11.30
CA GLY A 103 -1.39 7.81 -11.07
C GLY A 103 -0.10 7.38 -11.73
N THR A 104 0.78 8.36 -11.93
CA THR A 104 2.15 8.15 -12.38
C THR A 104 3.11 8.88 -11.43
N ALA A 105 4.31 8.37 -11.26
CA ALA A 105 5.38 9.04 -10.55
C ALA A 105 6.70 8.88 -11.30
N ASN A 106 7.70 9.68 -10.89
CA ASN A 106 9.00 9.72 -11.56
C ASN A 106 9.84 8.43 -11.39
N ASP A 107 9.49 7.59 -10.43
CA ASP A 107 10.25 6.41 -10.01
C ASP A 107 9.44 5.09 -10.13
N ILE A 108 8.24 5.13 -10.70
CA ILE A 108 7.44 3.93 -10.94
C ILE A 108 7.47 3.50 -12.41
N LEU A 109 7.11 2.25 -12.66
CA LEU A 109 6.93 1.67 -13.98
C LEU A 109 5.45 1.75 -14.38
N GLY A 110 5.17 2.41 -15.51
CA GLY A 110 3.81 2.48 -16.05
C GLY A 110 2.88 3.34 -15.21
N THR A 111 1.68 2.82 -14.93
CA THR A 111 0.60 3.52 -14.24
C THR A 111 0.19 2.77 -12.99
N ALA A 112 0.17 3.47 -11.86
CA ALA A 112 -0.41 2.98 -10.63
C ALA A 112 -1.94 3.02 -10.69
N THR A 113 -2.60 2.08 -10.03
CA THR A 113 -4.06 2.02 -9.92
C THR A 113 -4.49 2.04 -8.46
N GLY A 114 -5.60 2.70 -8.16
CA GLY A 114 -6.14 2.80 -6.82
C GLY A 114 -7.65 2.64 -6.76
N GLU A 115 -8.12 2.03 -5.68
CA GLU A 115 -9.53 1.92 -5.36
C GLU A 115 -9.77 2.27 -3.90
N ALA A 116 -10.66 3.24 -3.65
CA ALA A 116 -11.12 3.62 -2.31
C ALA A 116 -12.51 3.06 -2.03
N ARG A 117 -12.68 2.46 -0.85
CA ARG A 117 -13.95 1.96 -0.32
C ARG A 117 -14.03 2.25 1.18
N GLY A 118 -15.08 2.93 1.61
CA GLY A 118 -15.22 3.35 3.00
C GLY A 118 -13.95 4.02 3.52
N SER A 119 -13.36 3.53 4.60
CA SER A 119 -12.16 4.10 5.20
C SER A 119 -10.83 3.61 4.60
N ALA A 120 -10.85 2.78 3.56
CA ALA A 120 -9.65 2.21 2.97
C ALA A 120 -9.42 2.66 1.53
N LEU A 121 -8.16 2.72 1.14
CA LEU A 121 -7.69 2.82 -0.24
C LEU A 121 -6.63 1.74 -0.46
N ARG A 122 -6.75 0.97 -1.52
CA ARG A 122 -5.69 0.12 -2.03
C ARG A 122 -5.05 0.80 -3.24
N TRP A 123 -3.72 0.89 -3.25
CA TRP A 123 -2.93 1.52 -4.30
C TRP A 123 -1.83 0.57 -4.75
N ALA A 124 -1.73 0.26 -6.03
CA ALA A 124 -0.81 -0.74 -6.54
C ALA A 124 0.01 -0.21 -7.72
N TYR A 125 1.31 -0.50 -7.73
CA TYR A 125 2.24 -0.08 -8.77
C TYR A 125 3.52 -0.93 -8.79
N ASP A 126 4.23 -0.90 -9.90
CA ASP A 126 5.54 -1.49 -10.05
C ASP A 126 6.61 -0.39 -10.07
N MET A 127 7.78 -0.68 -9.48
CA MET A 127 8.91 0.23 -9.50
C MET A 127 10.24 -0.52 -9.50
N ILE A 128 11.31 0.19 -9.84
CA ILE A 128 12.68 -0.31 -9.71
C ILE A 128 13.25 0.20 -8.39
N LEU A 129 13.68 -0.73 -7.54
CA LEU A 129 14.45 -0.43 -6.33
C LEU A 129 15.92 -0.71 -6.57
N GLU A 130 16.77 0.25 -6.22
CA GLU A 130 18.21 0.06 -6.16
C GLU A 130 18.60 -0.45 -4.76
N VAL A 131 19.23 -1.61 -4.70
CA VAL A 131 19.76 -2.22 -3.48
C VAL A 131 21.15 -2.76 -3.77
N ASP A 132 22.17 -2.32 -3.04
CA ASP A 132 23.56 -2.76 -3.19
C ASP A 132 24.06 -2.75 -4.65
N ASP A 133 23.91 -1.63 -5.35
CA ASP A 133 24.28 -1.42 -6.76
C ASP A 133 23.55 -2.34 -7.76
N SER A 134 22.45 -2.94 -7.34
CA SER A 134 21.61 -3.80 -8.19
C SER A 134 20.18 -3.26 -8.28
N GLU A 135 19.60 -3.33 -9.48
CA GLU A 135 18.22 -2.92 -9.73
C GLU A 135 17.27 -4.11 -9.61
N TYR A 136 16.17 -3.90 -8.92
CA TYR A 136 15.13 -4.89 -8.71
C TYR A 136 13.77 -4.32 -9.07
N GLU A 137 13.11 -4.92 -10.06
CA GLU A 137 11.69 -4.66 -10.31
C GLU A 137 10.88 -5.36 -9.23
N VAL A 138 10.03 -4.59 -8.55
CA VAL A 138 9.15 -5.02 -7.45
C VAL A 138 7.76 -4.45 -7.62
N HIS A 139 6.79 -5.15 -7.05
CA HIS A 139 5.39 -4.70 -6.98
C HIS A 139 5.10 -4.18 -5.57
N PHE A 140 4.48 -3.00 -5.49
CA PHE A 140 3.95 -2.42 -4.26
C PHE A 140 2.45 -2.64 -4.20
N ASP A 141 1.97 -3.21 -3.11
CA ASP A 141 0.55 -3.32 -2.74
C ASP A 141 0.33 -2.51 -1.46
N ASP A 142 -0.10 -1.27 -1.66
CA ASP A 142 -0.27 -0.29 -0.59
C ASP A 142 -1.70 -0.28 -0.09
N TRP A 143 -1.86 -0.41 1.22
CA TRP A 143 -3.14 -0.23 1.90
C TRP A 143 -3.09 0.98 2.80
N MET A 144 -3.98 1.93 2.56
CA MET A 144 -4.14 3.14 3.37
C MET A 144 -5.46 3.05 4.12
N PHE A 145 -5.40 3.31 5.43
CA PHE A 145 -6.57 3.26 6.32
C PHE A 145 -6.75 4.61 6.97
N LEU A 146 -7.86 5.28 6.69
CA LEU A 146 -8.24 6.53 7.34
C LEU A 146 -8.72 6.24 8.75
N VAL A 147 -7.95 6.68 9.75
CA VAL A 147 -8.24 6.44 11.18
C VAL A 147 -9.16 7.53 11.72
N ASP A 148 -8.88 8.78 11.34
CA ASP A 148 -9.67 9.96 11.64
C ASP A 148 -9.55 10.98 10.48
N GLU A 149 -10.14 12.16 10.59
CA GLU A 149 -10.17 13.17 9.52
C GLU A 149 -8.79 13.65 9.07
N SER A 150 -7.74 13.41 9.88
CA SER A 150 -6.39 13.94 9.67
C SER A 150 -5.30 12.86 9.60
N THR A 151 -5.62 11.59 9.87
CA THR A 151 -4.63 10.53 10.04
C THR A 151 -4.91 9.32 9.15
N ILE A 152 -3.94 8.95 8.34
CA ILE A 152 -3.91 7.68 7.61
C ILE A 152 -2.77 6.81 8.16
N ILE A 153 -3.05 5.52 8.37
CA ILE A 153 -2.04 4.48 8.50
C ILE A 153 -1.92 3.79 7.14
N ASN A 154 -0.70 3.80 6.59
CA ASN A 154 -0.38 3.07 5.36
C ASN A 154 0.47 1.86 5.69
N LYS A 155 0.15 0.75 5.05
CA LYS A 155 0.89 -0.49 5.10
C LYS A 155 1.08 -1.01 3.68
N SER A 156 2.35 -1.16 3.26
CA SER A 156 2.71 -1.60 1.92
C SER A 156 3.46 -2.92 1.98
N ASP A 157 3.06 -3.86 1.16
CA ASP A 157 3.85 -5.04 0.86
C ASP A 157 4.72 -4.78 -0.38
N ILE A 158 6.02 -5.03 -0.27
CA ILE A 158 6.96 -5.05 -1.38
C ILE A 158 7.10 -6.49 -1.84
N ILE A 159 6.64 -6.75 -3.06
CA ILE A 159 6.49 -8.11 -3.58
C ILE A 159 7.49 -8.33 -4.73
N LYS A 160 8.23 -9.43 -4.67
CA LYS A 160 9.09 -9.89 -5.75
C LYS A 160 8.84 -11.36 -6.02
N PHE A 161 8.65 -11.72 -7.29
CA PHE A 161 8.32 -13.10 -7.71
C PHE A 161 7.13 -13.71 -6.95
N GLY A 162 6.13 -12.87 -6.60
CA GLY A 162 4.91 -13.28 -5.89
C GLY A 162 5.10 -13.52 -4.39
N VAL A 163 6.24 -13.12 -3.80
CA VAL A 163 6.53 -13.24 -2.36
C VAL A 163 6.78 -11.86 -1.77
N THR A 164 6.22 -11.55 -0.60
CA THR A 164 6.53 -10.33 0.15
C THR A 164 7.96 -10.41 0.67
N VAL A 165 8.82 -9.52 0.17
CA VAL A 165 10.26 -9.46 0.52
C VAL A 165 10.57 -8.38 1.55
N ALA A 166 9.73 -7.36 1.64
CA ALA A 166 9.82 -6.29 2.64
C ALA A 166 8.44 -5.65 2.84
N GLN A 167 8.31 -4.87 3.91
CA GLN A 167 7.10 -4.12 4.22
C GLN A 167 7.46 -2.68 4.58
N VAL A 168 6.58 -1.75 4.21
CA VAL A 168 6.63 -0.37 4.67
C VAL A 168 5.40 -0.10 5.52
N THR A 169 5.61 0.54 6.65
CA THR A 169 4.51 1.06 7.47
C THR A 169 4.78 2.52 7.77
N LEU A 170 3.82 3.38 7.48
CA LEU A 170 3.93 4.80 7.78
C LEU A 170 2.61 5.37 8.28
N VAL A 171 2.71 6.46 9.04
CA VAL A 171 1.59 7.28 9.46
C VAL A 171 1.66 8.59 8.70
N ILE A 172 0.59 8.96 8.02
CA ILE A 172 0.45 10.21 7.28
C ILE A 172 -0.49 11.11 8.08
N SER A 173 -0.07 12.34 8.33
CA SER A 173 -0.83 13.32 9.07
C SER A 173 -1.05 14.58 8.23
N LYS A 174 -2.28 15.04 8.18
CA LYS A 174 -2.65 16.32 7.57
C LYS A 174 -2.37 17.45 8.56
N GLU A 175 -1.76 18.55 8.07
CA GLU A 175 -1.50 19.77 8.87
C GLU A 175 -2.72 20.71 8.95
#